data_7229bf84f3d9b3cdf8e738fa4643e140
#
_entry.id   7229bf84f3d9b3cdf8e738fa4643e140
#
_cell.length_a   1.000
_cell.length_b   1.000
_cell.length_c   1.000
_cell.angle_alpha   90.00
_cell.angle_beta   90.00
_cell.angle_gamma   90.00
#
_symmetry.space_group_name_H-M   'P 1'
#
loop_
_entity.id
_entity.type
_entity.pdbx_description
1 polymer ?
#
loop_
_entity_poly.entity_id
_entity_poly.type
_entity_poly.pdbx_seq_one_letter_code
_entity_poly.pdbx_strand_id
1 'polypeptide(L)'
;MSTYKHVLIATDLSEENNVIIEKALAIAKAFDAKVSVLHVVEPLPGYGYAYVGIADIEAELLVEANKSMAVLSKKYNLPAECCHVEVGPMKLEMIKLVSKEKIDCLVVGSHGRHGFSELLGSTAHAAVHSAPCDVVTVRIKRT
;
A
#
# COMPACT_ATOMS: atom_id res chain seq x y z
N MET A 1 19.06 -7.99 19.73
CA MET A 1 18.71 -8.36 18.36
C MET A 1 17.79 -7.34 17.73
N SER A 2 18.11 -6.98 16.50
CA SER A 2 17.24 -6.11 15.73
C SER A 2 16.00 -6.88 15.30
N THR A 3 14.83 -6.36 15.62
CA THR A 3 13.55 -6.95 15.23
C THR A 3 12.66 -5.90 14.65
N TYR A 4 11.74 -6.30 13.81
CA TYR A 4 10.72 -5.37 13.32
C TYR A 4 9.65 -5.19 14.39
N LYS A 5 9.22 -3.97 14.57
CA LYS A 5 8.17 -3.61 15.54
C LYS A 5 6.88 -3.19 14.86
N HIS A 6 6.97 -2.65 13.66
CA HIS A 6 5.79 -2.18 12.93
C HIS A 6 5.99 -2.37 11.44
N VAL A 7 5.19 -3.23 10.85
CA VAL A 7 5.22 -3.58 9.42
C VAL A 7 4.10 -2.81 8.73
N LEU A 8 4.45 -2.13 7.63
CA LEU A 8 3.47 -1.46 6.77
C LEU A 8 3.38 -2.21 5.45
N ILE A 9 2.16 -2.49 5.03
CA ILE A 9 1.87 -3.12 3.74
C ILE A 9 1.30 -2.06 2.81
N ALA A 10 1.96 -1.82 1.67
CA ALA A 10 1.41 -0.97 0.63
C ALA A 10 0.72 -1.88 -0.39
N THR A 11 -0.57 -1.66 -0.62
CA THR A 11 -1.39 -2.54 -1.47
C THR A 11 -2.18 -1.72 -2.48
N ASP A 12 -2.42 -2.32 -3.67
CA ASP A 12 -3.33 -1.75 -4.66
C ASP A 12 -4.76 -2.27 -4.50
N LEU A 13 -5.01 -3.05 -3.44
CA LEU A 13 -6.31 -3.64 -3.11
C LEU A 13 -6.81 -4.70 -4.10
N SER A 14 -6.00 -5.10 -5.07
CA SER A 14 -6.36 -6.20 -5.97
C SER A 14 -6.21 -7.55 -5.27
N GLU A 15 -6.88 -8.57 -5.79
CA GLU A 15 -6.75 -9.93 -5.26
C GLU A 15 -5.32 -10.47 -5.41
N GLU A 16 -4.60 -10.04 -6.44
CA GLU A 16 -3.21 -10.43 -6.64
C GLU A 16 -2.33 -9.96 -5.48
N ASN A 17 -2.72 -8.91 -4.80
CA ASN A 17 -2.00 -8.37 -3.65
C ASN A 17 -2.22 -9.19 -2.36
N ASN A 18 -3.12 -10.15 -2.35
CA ASN A 18 -3.33 -10.97 -1.16
C ASN A 18 -2.06 -11.74 -0.76
N VAL A 19 -1.24 -12.14 -1.72
CA VAL A 19 0.04 -12.81 -1.43
C VAL A 19 0.98 -11.88 -0.66
N ILE A 20 0.96 -10.59 -0.98
CA ILE A 20 1.77 -9.59 -0.26
C ILE A 20 1.32 -9.49 1.19
N ILE A 21 0.01 -9.41 1.38
CA ILE A 21 -0.56 -9.28 2.72
C ILE A 21 -0.25 -10.52 3.56
N GLU A 22 -0.42 -11.70 2.99
CA GLU A 22 -0.15 -12.95 3.71
C GLU A 22 1.32 -13.08 4.10
N LYS A 23 2.24 -12.72 3.21
CA LYS A 23 3.67 -12.74 3.53
C LYS A 23 4.04 -11.70 4.57
N ALA A 24 3.47 -10.51 4.48
CA ALA A 24 3.72 -9.46 5.46
C ALA A 24 3.20 -9.86 6.84
N LEU A 25 2.03 -10.49 6.90
CA LEU A 25 1.49 -10.98 8.16
C LEU A 25 2.37 -12.07 8.76
N ALA A 26 2.95 -12.94 7.93
CA ALA A 26 3.90 -13.95 8.40
C ALA A 26 5.15 -13.32 8.98
N ILE A 27 5.67 -12.28 8.34
CA ILE A 27 6.83 -11.53 8.86
C ILE A 27 6.48 -10.89 10.19
N ALA A 28 5.34 -10.20 10.26
CA ALA A 28 4.91 -9.54 11.49
C ALA A 28 4.73 -10.53 12.62
N LYS A 29 4.14 -11.68 12.34
CA LYS A 29 3.95 -12.72 13.34
C LYS A 29 5.28 -13.24 13.89
N ALA A 30 6.26 -13.45 12.99
CA ALA A 30 7.58 -13.94 13.37
C ALA A 30 8.30 -12.99 14.34
N PHE A 31 8.06 -11.68 14.21
CA PHE A 31 8.69 -10.67 15.06
C PHE A 31 7.77 -10.10 16.14
N ASP A 32 6.54 -10.58 16.21
CA ASP A 32 5.51 -10.03 17.10
C ASP A 32 5.32 -8.53 16.85
N ALA A 33 5.25 -8.16 15.58
CA ALA A 33 5.17 -6.78 15.14
C ALA A 33 3.72 -6.35 14.89
N LYS A 34 3.47 -5.06 15.06
CA LYS A 34 2.21 -4.44 14.67
C LYS A 34 2.14 -4.38 13.14
N VAL A 35 0.94 -4.43 12.58
CA VAL A 35 0.72 -4.36 11.13
C VAL A 35 -0.19 -3.19 10.80
N SER A 36 0.20 -2.42 9.79
CA SER A 36 -0.65 -1.39 9.20
C SER A 36 -0.69 -1.61 7.68
N VAL A 37 -1.77 -1.17 7.06
CA VAL A 37 -1.98 -1.29 5.62
C VAL A 37 -2.26 0.09 5.04
N LEU A 38 -1.68 0.37 3.88
CA LEU A 38 -1.88 1.63 3.16
C LEU A 38 -2.29 1.37 1.72
N HIS A 39 -3.33 2.05 1.29
CA HIS A 39 -3.66 2.19 -0.12
C HIS A 39 -3.73 3.68 -0.43
N VAL A 40 -3.14 4.09 -1.54
CA VAL A 40 -3.14 5.48 -1.97
C VAL A 40 -3.95 5.60 -3.27
N VAL A 41 -4.96 6.46 -3.23
CA VAL A 41 -5.71 6.86 -4.42
C VAL A 41 -4.95 8.03 -5.03
N GLU A 42 -4.38 7.83 -6.21
CA GLU A 42 -3.64 8.90 -6.85
C GLU A 42 -4.58 9.90 -7.52
N PRO A 43 -4.31 11.21 -7.37
CA PRO A 43 -5.14 12.22 -8.01
C PRO A 43 -5.06 12.10 -9.52
N LEU A 44 -6.15 12.46 -10.19
CA LEU A 44 -6.17 12.52 -11.65
C LEU A 44 -5.25 13.65 -12.13
N PRO A 45 -4.70 13.55 -13.36
CA PRO A 45 -3.84 14.60 -13.89
C PRO A 45 -4.53 15.98 -13.85
N GLY A 46 -3.75 17.04 -13.58
CA GLY A 46 -4.28 18.39 -13.39
C GLY A 46 -5.14 18.91 -14.53
N TYR A 47 -4.82 18.57 -15.78
CA TYR A 47 -5.64 18.97 -16.92
C TYR A 47 -7.04 18.37 -16.89
N GLY A 48 -7.21 17.26 -16.18
CA GLY A 48 -8.52 16.64 -16.02
C GLY A 48 -9.49 17.47 -15.20
N TYR A 49 -9.01 18.35 -14.34
CA TYR A 49 -9.85 19.19 -13.51
C TYR A 49 -10.59 20.27 -14.29
N ALA A 50 -10.25 20.45 -15.57
CA ALA A 50 -10.98 21.35 -16.45
C ALA A 50 -12.36 20.81 -16.83
N TYR A 51 -12.62 19.53 -16.61
CA TYR A 51 -13.88 18.89 -16.97
C TYR A 51 -14.80 18.73 -15.76
N VAL A 52 -16.07 18.98 -16.01
CA VAL A 52 -17.12 18.78 -15.00
C VAL A 52 -17.18 17.30 -14.63
N GLY A 53 -17.24 16.99 -13.35
CA GLY A 53 -17.38 15.62 -12.88
C GLY A 53 -16.09 14.93 -12.46
N ILE A 54 -14.92 15.54 -12.67
CA ILE A 54 -13.65 14.94 -12.24
C ILE A 54 -13.60 14.76 -10.72
N ALA A 55 -14.07 15.75 -9.96
CA ALA A 55 -14.12 15.66 -8.51
C ALA A 55 -15.03 14.53 -8.05
N ASP A 56 -16.12 14.28 -8.78
CA ASP A 56 -17.03 13.18 -8.50
C ASP A 56 -16.37 11.82 -8.75
N ILE A 57 -15.56 11.72 -9.81
CA ILE A 57 -14.82 10.50 -10.13
C ILE A 57 -13.82 10.18 -9.00
N GLU A 58 -13.08 11.18 -8.54
CA GLU A 58 -12.15 10.98 -7.42
C GLU A 58 -12.88 10.58 -6.14
N ALA A 59 -14.03 11.18 -5.87
CA ALA A 59 -14.86 10.82 -4.73
C ALA A 59 -15.33 9.37 -4.82
N GLU A 60 -15.73 8.93 -6.01
CA GLU A 60 -16.15 7.53 -6.22
C GLU A 60 -14.99 6.56 -6.02
N LEU A 61 -13.80 6.90 -6.53
CA LEU A 61 -12.60 6.08 -6.34
C LEU A 61 -12.26 5.94 -4.87
N LEU A 62 -12.40 7.02 -4.12
CA LEU A 62 -12.14 7.00 -2.68
C LEU A 62 -13.17 6.13 -1.94
N VAL A 63 -14.45 6.24 -2.30
CA VAL A 63 -15.51 5.40 -1.73
C VAL A 63 -15.21 3.92 -1.99
N GLU A 64 -14.87 3.56 -3.23
CA GLU A 64 -14.56 2.19 -3.60
C GLU A 64 -13.31 1.68 -2.86
N ALA A 65 -12.29 2.52 -2.74
CA ALA A 65 -11.07 2.15 -2.02
C ALA A 65 -11.38 1.88 -0.54
N ASN A 66 -12.20 2.71 0.08
CA ASN A 66 -12.59 2.51 1.48
C ASN A 66 -13.42 1.24 1.66
N LYS A 67 -14.29 0.91 0.72
CA LYS A 67 -15.06 -0.34 0.76
C LYS A 67 -14.13 -1.55 0.64
N SER A 68 -13.20 -1.51 -0.30
CA SER A 68 -12.24 -2.60 -0.50
C SER A 68 -11.33 -2.78 0.70
N MET A 69 -10.91 -1.67 1.30
CA MET A 69 -10.08 -1.72 2.51
C MET A 69 -10.86 -2.31 3.70
N ALA A 70 -12.15 -1.99 3.82
CA ALA A 70 -12.99 -2.57 4.87
C ALA A 70 -13.11 -4.09 4.72
N VAL A 71 -13.27 -4.57 3.48
CA VAL A 71 -13.31 -6.01 3.19
C VAL A 71 -11.98 -6.67 3.58
N LEU A 72 -10.86 -6.05 3.21
CA LEU A 72 -9.54 -6.54 3.52
C LEU A 72 -9.29 -6.58 5.04
N SER A 73 -9.66 -5.51 5.72
CA SER A 73 -9.54 -5.39 7.17
C SER A 73 -10.27 -6.54 7.87
N LYS A 74 -11.48 -6.83 7.43
CA LYS A 74 -12.30 -7.91 7.99
C LYS A 74 -11.70 -9.28 7.65
N LYS A 75 -11.29 -9.47 6.40
CA LYS A 75 -10.73 -10.75 5.94
C LYS A 75 -9.51 -11.17 6.75
N TYR A 76 -8.63 -10.22 7.03
CA TYR A 76 -7.36 -10.51 7.73
C TYR A 76 -7.40 -10.12 9.21
N ASN A 77 -8.57 -9.77 9.71
CA ASN A 77 -8.78 -9.42 11.12
C ASN A 77 -7.82 -8.31 11.58
N LEU A 78 -7.74 -7.24 10.78
CA LEU A 78 -6.91 -6.08 11.07
C LEU A 78 -7.76 -4.96 11.65
N PRO A 79 -7.30 -4.28 12.71
CA PRO A 79 -8.06 -3.15 13.26
C PRO A 79 -8.25 -2.03 12.23
N ALA A 80 -9.41 -1.42 12.21
CA ALA A 80 -9.73 -0.36 11.25
C ALA A 80 -8.73 0.80 11.34
N GLU A 81 -8.27 1.14 12.55
CA GLU A 81 -7.30 2.22 12.76
C GLU A 81 -5.93 1.93 12.17
N CYS A 82 -5.65 0.67 11.81
CA CYS A 82 -4.41 0.27 11.15
C CYS A 82 -4.53 0.22 9.64
N CYS A 83 -5.71 0.49 9.10
CA CYS A 83 -5.97 0.42 7.66
C CYS A 83 -6.18 1.84 7.13
N HIS A 84 -5.26 2.29 6.29
CA HIS A 84 -5.22 3.67 5.81
C HIS A 84 -5.52 3.76 4.33
N VAL A 85 -6.42 4.66 3.95
CA VAL A 85 -6.67 5.03 2.56
C VAL A 85 -6.40 6.54 2.47
N GLU A 86 -5.43 6.90 1.65
CA GLU A 86 -5.01 8.28 1.49
C GLU A 86 -5.12 8.72 0.04
N VAL A 87 -5.21 10.02 -0.19
CA VAL A 87 -5.22 10.60 -1.54
C VAL A 87 -3.95 11.43 -1.70
N GLY A 88 -3.24 11.19 -2.77
CA GLY A 88 -2.02 11.95 -3.04
C GLY A 88 -1.05 11.16 -3.90
N PRO A 89 0.16 11.72 -4.14
CA PRO A 89 1.20 10.93 -4.77
C PRO A 89 1.61 9.76 -3.86
N MET A 90 1.66 8.56 -4.43
CA MET A 90 1.97 7.34 -3.67
C MET A 90 3.25 7.47 -2.85
N LYS A 91 4.31 7.96 -3.48
CA LYS A 91 5.61 8.09 -2.83
C LYS A 91 5.53 8.96 -1.57
N LEU A 92 4.89 10.11 -1.67
CA LEU A 92 4.81 11.06 -0.56
C LEU A 92 3.95 10.52 0.59
N GLU A 93 2.80 9.93 0.27
CA GLU A 93 1.90 9.39 1.30
C GLU A 93 2.53 8.20 2.01
N MET A 94 3.24 7.35 1.25
CA MET A 94 3.94 6.20 1.81
C MET A 94 5.05 6.62 2.79
N ILE A 95 5.90 7.56 2.38
CA ILE A 95 7.00 8.06 3.23
C ILE A 95 6.45 8.77 4.47
N LYS A 96 5.41 9.55 4.28
CA LYS A 96 4.74 10.28 5.36
C LYS A 96 4.23 9.32 6.44
N LEU A 97 3.58 8.24 6.03
CA LEU A 97 3.06 7.26 6.98
C LEU A 97 4.19 6.47 7.65
N VAL A 98 5.22 6.10 6.90
CA VAL A 98 6.39 5.41 7.45
C VAL A 98 7.01 6.24 8.57
N SER A 99 7.16 7.54 8.37
CA SER A 99 7.73 8.42 9.37
C SER A 99 6.80 8.65 10.56
N LYS A 100 5.53 8.90 10.28
CA LYS A 100 4.52 9.19 11.31
C LYS A 100 4.31 8.01 12.26
N GLU A 101 4.22 6.81 11.72
CA GLU A 101 3.91 5.61 12.49
C GLU A 101 5.17 4.83 12.90
N LYS A 102 6.34 5.36 12.61
CA LYS A 102 7.62 4.72 12.96
C LYS A 102 7.71 3.29 12.39
N ILE A 103 7.35 3.16 11.12
CA ILE A 103 7.43 1.90 10.40
C ILE A 103 8.91 1.52 10.22
N ASP A 104 9.25 0.29 10.52
CA ASP A 104 10.62 -0.21 10.34
C ASP A 104 10.72 -1.31 9.29
N CYS A 105 9.60 -1.79 8.78
CA CYS A 105 9.57 -2.73 7.66
C CYS A 105 8.41 -2.37 6.73
N LEU A 106 8.73 -2.03 5.49
CA LEU A 106 7.74 -1.73 4.46
C LEU A 106 7.68 -2.89 3.48
N VAL A 107 6.49 -3.46 3.29
CA VAL A 107 6.29 -4.61 2.39
C VAL A 107 5.50 -4.15 1.18
N VAL A 108 6.05 -4.39 0.00
CA VAL A 108 5.44 -3.99 -1.28
C VAL A 108 5.49 -5.16 -2.26
N GLY A 109 4.62 -5.12 -3.27
CA GLY A 109 4.69 -6.09 -4.36
C GLY A 109 5.70 -5.64 -5.42
N SER A 110 6.29 -6.61 -6.11
CA SER A 110 7.24 -6.32 -7.19
C SER A 110 6.58 -5.60 -8.36
N HIS A 111 5.28 -5.83 -8.58
CA HIS A 111 4.51 -5.23 -9.67
C HIS A 111 3.17 -4.73 -9.14
N GLY A 112 2.72 -3.61 -9.68
CA GLY A 112 1.37 -3.11 -9.43
C GLY A 112 0.40 -3.65 -10.47
N ARG A 113 -0.83 -3.11 -10.44
CA ARG A 113 -1.91 -3.50 -11.34
C ARG A 113 -1.53 -3.43 -12.82
N HIS A 114 -0.69 -2.47 -13.19
CA HIS A 114 -0.25 -2.25 -14.58
C HIS A 114 1.24 -2.50 -14.78
N GLY A 115 1.89 -3.23 -13.86
CA GLY A 115 3.31 -3.49 -13.97
C GLY A 115 3.67 -4.44 -15.10
N PHE A 116 4.82 -4.20 -15.73
CA PHE A 116 5.38 -5.06 -16.77
C PHE A 116 6.34 -6.05 -16.14
N SER A 117 6.49 -7.22 -16.77
CA SER A 117 7.05 -8.43 -16.19
C SER A 117 8.49 -8.37 -15.67
N GLU A 118 9.31 -7.46 -16.17
CA GLU A 118 10.74 -7.45 -15.85
C GLU A 118 11.20 -6.26 -15.01
N LEU A 119 10.37 -5.25 -14.85
CA LEU A 119 10.72 -4.05 -14.10
C LEU A 119 9.94 -3.99 -12.81
N LEU A 120 10.56 -3.43 -11.79
CA LEU A 120 9.85 -3.14 -10.55
C LEU A 120 8.72 -2.15 -10.83
N GLY A 121 7.56 -2.38 -10.23
CA GLY A 121 6.46 -1.42 -10.29
C GLY A 121 6.84 -0.10 -9.64
N SER A 122 6.08 0.95 -9.95
CA SER A 122 6.36 2.29 -9.44
C SER A 122 6.39 2.36 -7.91
N THR A 123 5.49 1.65 -7.25
CA THR A 123 5.44 1.60 -5.79
C THR A 123 6.69 0.95 -5.21
N ALA A 124 7.09 -0.21 -5.76
CA ALA A 124 8.29 -0.91 -5.29
C ALA A 124 9.54 -0.08 -5.52
N HIS A 125 9.65 0.56 -6.69
CA HIS A 125 10.77 1.42 -7.02
C HIS A 125 10.86 2.60 -6.04
N ALA A 126 9.76 3.28 -5.80
CA ALA A 126 9.71 4.39 -4.85
C ALA A 126 10.08 3.94 -3.44
N ALA A 127 9.60 2.80 -3.00
CA ALA A 127 9.89 2.26 -1.68
C ALA A 127 11.38 1.97 -1.52
N VAL A 128 11.97 1.26 -2.46
CA VAL A 128 13.40 0.88 -2.40
C VAL A 128 14.29 2.11 -2.40
N HIS A 129 13.97 3.12 -3.19
CA HIS A 129 14.81 4.32 -3.32
C HIS A 129 14.59 5.35 -2.24
N SER A 130 13.42 5.41 -1.64
CA SER A 130 13.04 6.58 -0.83
C SER A 130 12.59 6.28 0.59
N ALA A 131 12.19 5.05 0.91
CA ALA A 131 11.72 4.74 2.25
C ALA A 131 12.87 4.79 3.27
N PRO A 132 12.64 5.43 4.42
CA PRO A 132 13.67 5.50 5.47
C PRO A 132 13.67 4.26 6.38
N CYS A 133 13.32 3.10 5.84
CA CYS A 133 13.27 1.83 6.58
C CYS A 133 13.59 0.68 5.64
N ASP A 134 13.68 -0.51 6.21
CA ASP A 134 13.86 -1.74 5.42
C ASP A 134 12.65 -1.98 4.53
N VAL A 135 12.90 -2.48 3.33
CA VAL A 135 11.85 -2.77 2.35
C VAL A 135 11.93 -4.23 1.95
N VAL A 136 10.80 -4.92 2.04
CA VAL A 136 10.65 -6.28 1.53
C VAL A 136 9.80 -6.21 0.27
N THR A 137 10.34 -6.66 -0.83
CA THR A 137 9.62 -6.71 -2.10
C THR A 137 9.16 -8.14 -2.34
N VAL A 138 7.86 -8.33 -2.36
CA VAL A 138 7.26 -9.66 -2.58
C VAL A 138 7.02 -9.84 -4.07
N ARG A 139 7.54 -10.91 -4.62
CA ARG A 139 7.35 -11.19 -6.04
C ARG A 139 5.91 -11.62 -6.31
N ILE A 140 5.27 -10.92 -7.24
CA ILE A 140 3.93 -11.28 -7.70
C ILE A 140 4.09 -12.02 -9.02
N LYS A 141 3.56 -13.24 -9.07
CA LYS A 141 3.55 -14.00 -10.32
C LYS A 141 2.39 -13.54 -11.18
N ARG A 142 2.66 -13.28 -12.43
CA ARG A 142 1.63 -13.02 -13.42
C ARG A 142 1.28 -14.29 -14.17
N THR A 143 0.02 -14.52 -14.28
CA THR A 143 -0.50 -15.61 -15.12
C THR A 143 -0.83 -15.08 -16.51
#